data_57f67c70d16c226b522e3902bb6d4bc3
#
_entry.id   57f67c70d16c226b522e3902bb6d4bc3
#
_cell.length_a   1.000
_cell.length_b   1.000
_cell.length_c   1.000
_cell.angle_alpha   90.00
_cell.angle_beta   90.00
_cell.angle_gamma   90.00
#
_symmetry.space_group_name_H-M   'P 1'
#
loop_
_entity.id
_entity.type
_entity.pdbx_description
1 polymer ?
#
loop_
_entity_poly.entity_id
_entity_poly.type
_entity_poly.pdbx_seq_one_letter_code
_entity_poly.pdbx_strand_id
1 'polypeptide(L)'
;PLGQRVQIILLDVRYDRNPLVKVTREERAVRKARNMGYYRANHDPAARMLGEDQWGWLERELRKPADLRLIASGTRVLAEETGHEEWANFPRDRRRLFELIGKTAANGVLFVSGDPHFSEYSKIADASVPYPLWDMTSSALNQYNRGKRPNARRVVGPFGEPNFGVIEIDWNAPKPIVHLSTRNLKGATVL
;
A
#
# COMPACT_ATOMS: atom_id res chain seq x y z
N PRO A 1 16.80 20.90 -9.74
CA PRO A 1 15.48 21.49 -9.56
C PRO A 1 14.72 20.69 -8.50
N LEU A 2 14.21 21.34 -7.46
CA LEU A 2 13.48 20.69 -6.35
C LEU A 2 12.26 19.89 -6.84
N GLY A 3 11.62 20.29 -7.91
CA GLY A 3 10.42 19.63 -8.46
C GLY A 3 10.63 18.26 -9.14
N GLN A 4 11.85 17.78 -9.29
CA GLN A 4 12.14 16.46 -9.86
C GLN A 4 12.56 15.43 -8.81
N ARG A 5 12.80 15.82 -7.56
CA ARG A 5 13.29 14.93 -6.51
C ARG A 5 12.21 14.03 -5.93
N VAL A 6 10.98 14.51 -5.82
CA VAL A 6 9.83 13.73 -5.34
C VAL A 6 8.78 13.68 -6.44
N GLN A 7 8.38 12.46 -6.80
CA GLN A 7 7.23 12.21 -7.68
C GLN A 7 6.08 11.66 -6.84
N ILE A 8 4.88 12.20 -7.03
CA ILE A 8 3.66 11.68 -6.41
C ILE A 8 2.80 11.08 -7.52
N ILE A 9 2.45 9.81 -7.39
CA ILE A 9 1.63 9.04 -8.33
C ILE A 9 0.39 8.59 -7.58
N LEU A 10 -0.80 9.03 -7.98
CA LEU A 10 -2.06 8.58 -7.41
C LEU A 10 -2.72 7.57 -8.35
N LEU A 11 -2.93 6.34 -7.86
CA LEU A 11 -3.57 5.26 -8.62
C LEU A 11 -5.08 5.26 -8.39
N ASP A 12 -5.84 5.21 -9.47
CA ASP A 12 -7.25 4.85 -9.38
C ASP A 12 -7.39 3.32 -9.30
N VAL A 13 -7.67 2.83 -8.12
CA VAL A 13 -7.84 1.39 -7.82
C VAL A 13 -9.32 1.01 -7.72
N ARG A 14 -10.22 1.80 -8.28
CA ARG A 14 -11.66 1.60 -8.20
C ARG A 14 -12.34 1.49 -9.56
N TYR A 15 -12.01 2.35 -10.51
CA TYR A 15 -12.75 2.50 -11.76
C TYR A 15 -12.75 1.22 -12.61
N ASP A 16 -11.56 0.66 -12.88
CA ASP A 16 -11.40 -0.53 -13.75
C ASP A 16 -11.37 -1.85 -12.96
N ARG A 17 -11.40 -1.79 -11.65
CA ARG A 17 -11.21 -2.96 -10.81
C ARG A 17 -12.37 -3.95 -10.91
N ASN A 18 -12.04 -5.24 -11.11
CA ASN A 18 -13.04 -6.30 -11.04
C ASN A 18 -13.64 -6.45 -9.63
N PRO A 19 -14.84 -7.02 -9.51
CA PRO A 19 -15.45 -7.33 -8.23
C PRO A 19 -14.56 -8.21 -7.35
N LEU A 20 -14.57 -7.93 -6.05
CA LEU A 20 -13.88 -8.76 -5.05
C LEU A 20 -14.58 -10.11 -4.89
N VAL A 21 -13.79 -11.17 -4.78
CA VAL A 21 -14.29 -12.53 -4.55
C VAL A 21 -14.50 -12.76 -3.06
N LYS A 22 -15.73 -13.08 -2.67
CA LYS A 22 -16.08 -13.43 -1.30
C LYS A 22 -15.78 -14.90 -1.03
N VAL A 23 -15.41 -15.21 0.20
CA VAL A 23 -15.33 -16.59 0.71
C VAL A 23 -16.73 -17.16 0.97
N THR A 24 -16.82 -18.49 1.15
CA THR A 24 -18.09 -19.15 1.49
C THR A 24 -18.63 -18.71 2.86
N ARG A 25 -19.88 -19.06 3.15
CA ARG A 25 -20.49 -18.74 4.44
C ARG A 25 -19.75 -19.43 5.61
N GLU A 26 -19.33 -20.67 5.39
CA GLU A 26 -18.60 -21.49 6.36
C GLU A 26 -17.22 -20.90 6.65
N GLU A 27 -16.46 -20.58 5.61
CA GLU A 27 -15.15 -19.92 5.72
C GLU A 27 -15.27 -18.55 6.42
N ARG A 28 -16.36 -17.82 6.18
CA ARG A 28 -16.59 -16.52 6.82
C ARG A 28 -16.69 -16.62 8.34
N ALA A 29 -17.35 -17.68 8.88
CA ALA A 29 -17.43 -17.91 10.30
C ALA A 29 -16.04 -18.12 10.93
N VAL A 30 -15.20 -18.94 10.30
CA VAL A 30 -13.82 -19.20 10.73
C VAL A 30 -12.98 -17.91 10.70
N ARG A 31 -13.07 -17.15 9.62
CA ARG A 31 -12.33 -15.88 9.44
C ARG A 31 -12.73 -14.83 10.47
N LYS A 32 -14.02 -14.74 10.78
CA LYS A 32 -14.54 -13.83 11.83
C LYS A 32 -13.89 -14.08 13.18
N ALA A 33 -13.73 -15.35 13.58
CA ALA A 33 -13.05 -15.72 14.82
C ALA A 33 -11.58 -15.27 14.86
N ARG A 34 -10.95 -15.10 13.69
CA ARG A 34 -9.57 -14.61 13.52
C ARG A 34 -9.47 -13.10 13.24
N ASN A 35 -10.57 -12.38 13.38
CA ASN A 35 -10.68 -10.94 13.03
C ASN A 35 -10.25 -10.63 11.57
N MET A 36 -10.49 -11.56 10.65
CA MET A 36 -10.24 -11.41 9.22
C MET A 36 -11.49 -10.96 8.48
N GLY A 37 -11.30 -10.25 7.40
CA GLY A 37 -12.34 -9.99 6.40
C GLY A 37 -12.73 -11.25 5.62
N TYR A 38 -13.64 -11.09 4.68
CA TYR A 38 -14.26 -12.20 3.94
C TYR A 38 -13.97 -12.17 2.44
N TYR A 39 -12.96 -11.41 2.03
CA TYR A 39 -12.46 -11.46 0.65
C TYR A 39 -11.28 -12.42 0.55
N ARG A 40 -11.15 -13.03 -0.62
CA ARG A 40 -10.02 -13.88 -0.98
C ARG A 40 -9.40 -13.44 -2.30
N ALA A 41 -8.20 -13.92 -2.57
CA ALA A 41 -7.53 -13.67 -3.85
C ALA A 41 -8.39 -14.13 -5.04
N ASN A 42 -8.45 -13.30 -6.07
CA ASN A 42 -9.02 -13.62 -7.35
C ASN A 42 -7.91 -14.11 -8.28
N HIS A 43 -7.93 -15.40 -8.60
CA HIS A 43 -6.95 -16.05 -9.47
C HIS A 43 -7.39 -16.13 -10.92
N ASP A 44 -8.55 -15.55 -11.27
CA ASP A 44 -8.98 -15.44 -12.67
C ASP A 44 -7.90 -14.69 -13.48
N PRO A 45 -7.43 -15.27 -14.60
CA PRO A 45 -6.47 -14.60 -15.48
C PRO A 45 -6.91 -13.23 -15.99
N ALA A 46 -8.20 -12.99 -16.10
CA ALA A 46 -8.78 -11.71 -16.52
C ALA A 46 -9.01 -10.72 -15.38
N ALA A 47 -8.82 -11.14 -14.11
CA ALA A 47 -9.03 -10.26 -12.96
C ALA A 47 -7.97 -9.16 -12.92
N ARG A 48 -8.42 -7.91 -12.77
CA ARG A 48 -7.57 -6.72 -12.77
C ARG A 48 -7.87 -5.79 -11.59
N MET A 49 -6.85 -5.12 -11.14
CA MET A 49 -6.93 -3.99 -10.22
C MET A 49 -6.94 -2.66 -11.00
N LEU A 50 -6.12 -2.54 -12.05
CA LEU A 50 -6.01 -1.38 -12.91
C LEU A 50 -6.37 -1.72 -14.35
N GLY A 51 -6.86 -0.73 -15.11
CA GLY A 51 -7.04 -0.83 -16.55
C GLY A 51 -5.71 -0.72 -17.31
N GLU A 52 -5.66 -1.20 -18.55
CA GLU A 52 -4.44 -1.20 -19.36
C GLU A 52 -3.94 0.21 -19.69
N ASP A 53 -4.84 1.17 -19.87
CA ASP A 53 -4.46 2.57 -20.07
C ASP A 53 -3.72 3.14 -18.87
N GLN A 54 -4.16 2.81 -17.66
CA GLN A 54 -3.51 3.23 -16.43
C GLN A 54 -2.16 2.51 -16.25
N TRP A 55 -2.04 1.23 -16.63
CA TRP A 55 -0.77 0.51 -16.64
C TRP A 55 0.24 1.17 -17.57
N GLY A 56 -0.16 1.49 -18.80
CA GLY A 56 0.69 2.19 -19.77
C GLY A 56 1.12 3.59 -19.29
N TRP A 57 0.20 4.32 -18.66
CA TRP A 57 0.51 5.60 -18.04
C TRP A 57 1.50 5.45 -16.87
N LEU A 58 1.26 4.49 -15.97
CA LEU A 58 2.13 4.24 -14.82
C LEU A 58 3.56 3.88 -15.26
N GLU A 59 3.72 3.05 -16.31
CA GLU A 59 5.03 2.74 -16.87
C GLU A 59 5.76 3.99 -17.34
N ARG A 60 5.08 4.90 -18.04
CA ARG A 60 5.68 6.17 -18.47
C ARG A 60 6.07 7.05 -17.29
N GLU A 61 5.22 7.11 -16.24
CA GLU A 61 5.51 7.91 -15.05
C GLU A 61 6.72 7.36 -14.27
N LEU A 62 6.81 6.04 -14.10
CA LEU A 62 7.93 5.40 -13.38
C LEU A 62 9.28 5.57 -14.09
N ARG A 63 9.30 5.81 -15.41
CA ARG A 63 10.53 6.10 -16.19
C ARG A 63 11.02 7.53 -16.03
N LYS A 64 10.22 8.43 -15.51
CA LYS A 64 10.65 9.83 -15.26
C LYS A 64 11.69 9.86 -14.14
N PRO A 65 12.69 10.76 -14.20
CA PRO A 65 13.69 10.86 -13.16
C PRO A 65 13.07 11.35 -11.85
N ALA A 66 13.32 10.65 -10.75
CA ALA A 66 13.00 11.08 -9.39
C ALA A 66 13.87 10.33 -8.37
N ASP A 67 14.18 10.96 -7.23
CA ASP A 67 14.92 10.34 -6.13
C ASP A 67 13.98 9.49 -5.25
N LEU A 68 12.75 9.97 -5.06
CA LEU A 68 11.70 9.33 -4.26
C LEU A 68 10.39 9.34 -5.03
N ARG A 69 9.65 8.23 -4.97
CA ARG A 69 8.32 8.10 -5.57
C ARG A 69 7.31 7.68 -4.50
N LEU A 70 6.34 8.54 -4.24
CA LEU A 70 5.20 8.23 -3.39
C LEU A 70 4.06 7.72 -4.27
N ILE A 71 3.80 6.42 -4.24
CA ILE A 71 2.68 5.82 -4.97
C ILE A 71 1.51 5.69 -4.01
N ALA A 72 0.53 6.57 -4.18
CA ALA A 72 -0.68 6.58 -3.38
C ALA A 72 -1.73 5.63 -3.95
N SER A 73 -2.32 4.82 -3.09
CA SER A 73 -3.36 3.85 -3.42
C SER A 73 -4.50 3.93 -2.40
N GLY A 74 -5.75 3.93 -2.87
CA GLY A 74 -6.93 3.92 -2.00
C GLY A 74 -7.06 2.66 -1.14
N THR A 75 -6.31 1.59 -1.45
CA THR A 75 -6.26 0.34 -0.68
C THR A 75 -4.82 -0.09 -0.45
N ARG A 76 -4.58 -0.90 0.59
CA ARG A 76 -3.24 -1.35 0.97
C ARG A 76 -2.57 -2.18 -0.13
N VAL A 77 -1.31 -1.86 -0.42
CA VAL A 77 -0.54 -2.52 -1.47
C VAL A 77 0.18 -3.76 -0.95
N LEU A 78 0.83 -3.64 0.21
CA LEU A 78 1.68 -4.70 0.75
C LEU A 78 0.99 -5.61 1.75
N ALA A 79 -0.15 -5.20 2.32
CA ALA A 79 -0.87 -6.04 3.29
C ALA A 79 -1.27 -7.39 2.68
N GLU A 80 -1.19 -8.44 3.50
CA GLU A 80 -1.54 -9.81 3.13
C GLU A 80 -2.29 -10.52 4.26
N GLU A 81 -3.11 -11.49 3.87
CA GLU A 81 -3.88 -12.35 4.79
C GLU A 81 -4.87 -11.61 5.68
N THR A 82 -5.26 -10.40 5.30
CA THR A 82 -6.23 -9.64 6.09
C THR A 82 -7.67 -10.07 5.81
N GLY A 83 -7.92 -10.56 4.59
CA GLY A 83 -9.25 -10.87 4.08
C GLY A 83 -10.13 -9.64 3.82
N HIS A 84 -9.58 -8.44 3.93
CA HIS A 84 -10.21 -7.19 3.57
C HIS A 84 -9.87 -6.77 2.15
N GLU A 85 -10.27 -5.57 1.75
CA GLU A 85 -9.95 -5.02 0.45
C GLU A 85 -8.48 -4.59 0.41
N GLU A 86 -7.72 -5.17 -0.52
CA GLU A 86 -6.28 -4.97 -0.65
C GLU A 86 -5.77 -5.46 -2.02
N TRP A 87 -4.57 -5.06 -2.42
CA TRP A 87 -3.97 -5.54 -3.68
C TRP A 87 -3.70 -7.05 -3.68
N ALA A 88 -3.53 -7.68 -2.53
CA ALA A 88 -3.41 -9.14 -2.43
C ALA A 88 -4.66 -9.89 -2.92
N ASN A 89 -5.80 -9.21 -3.06
CA ASN A 89 -6.98 -9.79 -3.72
C ASN A 89 -6.80 -9.96 -5.24
N PHE A 90 -5.83 -9.27 -5.84
CA PHE A 90 -5.48 -9.32 -7.26
C PHE A 90 -3.98 -9.66 -7.43
N PRO A 91 -3.57 -10.90 -7.14
CA PRO A 91 -2.16 -11.26 -7.01
C PRO A 91 -1.35 -11.08 -8.30
N ARG A 92 -1.99 -11.21 -9.47
CA ARG A 92 -1.34 -10.98 -10.77
C ARG A 92 -0.99 -9.51 -10.98
N ASP A 93 -1.94 -8.62 -10.72
CA ASP A 93 -1.72 -7.18 -10.86
C ASP A 93 -0.73 -6.65 -9.82
N ARG A 94 -0.79 -7.17 -8.59
CA ARG A 94 0.21 -6.83 -7.57
C ARG A 94 1.61 -7.26 -7.99
N ARG A 95 1.78 -8.45 -8.54
CA ARG A 95 3.06 -8.92 -9.11
C ARG A 95 3.50 -8.03 -10.26
N ARG A 96 2.59 -7.73 -11.20
CA ARG A 96 2.84 -6.83 -12.34
C ARG A 96 3.35 -5.46 -11.86
N LEU A 97 2.80 -4.93 -10.77
CA LEU A 97 3.27 -3.66 -10.18
C LEU A 97 4.72 -3.76 -9.72
N PHE A 98 5.11 -4.83 -9.01
CA PHE A 98 6.49 -5.00 -8.56
C PHE A 98 7.45 -5.21 -9.72
N GLU A 99 7.09 -6.07 -10.68
CA GLU A 99 7.86 -6.28 -11.90
C GLU A 99 8.03 -4.98 -12.71
N LEU A 100 7.00 -4.14 -12.77
CA LEU A 100 7.06 -2.85 -13.44
C LEU A 100 8.02 -1.87 -12.74
N ILE A 101 8.01 -1.82 -11.41
CA ILE A 101 8.96 -1.02 -10.62
C ILE A 101 10.40 -1.46 -10.94
N GLY A 102 10.66 -2.77 -10.94
CA GLY A 102 11.99 -3.29 -11.27
C GLY A 102 12.38 -3.04 -12.73
N LYS A 103 11.49 -3.34 -13.68
CA LYS A 103 11.70 -3.13 -15.13
C LYS A 103 12.02 -1.68 -15.50
N THR A 104 11.39 -0.73 -14.81
CA THR A 104 11.62 0.70 -15.04
C THR A 104 12.81 1.26 -14.28
N ALA A 105 13.47 0.45 -13.45
CA ALA A 105 14.53 0.86 -12.52
C ALA A 105 14.09 2.07 -11.64
N ALA A 106 12.81 2.12 -11.27
CA ALA A 106 12.25 3.19 -10.48
C ALA A 106 12.84 3.17 -9.06
N ASN A 107 13.60 4.21 -8.69
CA ASN A 107 14.22 4.32 -7.38
C ASN A 107 13.26 4.84 -6.33
N GLY A 108 13.49 4.48 -5.05
CA GLY A 108 12.86 5.09 -3.88
C GLY A 108 11.33 5.01 -3.89
N VAL A 109 10.76 3.87 -4.28
CA VAL A 109 9.30 3.69 -4.24
C VAL A 109 8.85 3.43 -2.82
N LEU A 110 7.92 4.26 -2.34
CA LEU A 110 7.19 4.12 -1.10
C LEU A 110 5.69 4.16 -1.41
N PHE A 111 4.95 3.15 -0.99
CA PHE A 111 3.50 3.17 -1.07
C PHE A 111 2.90 3.94 0.10
N VAL A 112 1.85 4.70 -0.19
CA VAL A 112 1.01 5.36 0.81
C VAL A 112 -0.42 4.87 0.59
N SER A 113 -1.02 4.27 1.60
CA SER A 113 -2.30 3.61 1.45
C SER A 113 -3.32 4.01 2.51
N GLY A 114 -4.59 3.72 2.23
CA GLY A 114 -5.73 4.01 3.09
C GLY A 114 -6.66 2.82 3.30
N ASP A 115 -7.91 3.07 3.67
CA ASP A 115 -9.05 2.19 3.85
C ASP A 115 -9.28 1.59 5.26
N PRO A 116 -8.32 0.98 5.98
CA PRO A 116 -8.65 0.19 7.16
C PRO A 116 -9.00 1.00 8.42
N HIS A 117 -8.93 2.32 8.38
CA HIS A 117 -9.23 3.24 9.49
C HIS A 117 -8.29 3.05 10.71
N PHE A 118 -7.02 2.76 10.44
CA PHE A 118 -5.91 2.73 11.38
C PHE A 118 -4.61 3.03 10.64
N SER A 119 -3.50 3.15 11.37
CA SER A 119 -2.17 3.25 10.77
C SER A 119 -1.33 2.03 11.06
N GLU A 120 -0.61 1.55 10.06
CA GLU A 120 0.37 0.48 10.15
C GLU A 120 1.41 0.62 9.04
N TYR A 121 2.60 0.04 9.24
CA TYR A 121 3.62 -0.04 8.19
C TYR A 121 3.86 -1.49 7.82
N SER A 122 3.86 -1.75 6.53
CA SER A 122 4.14 -3.05 5.95
C SER A 122 5.42 -3.00 5.12
N LYS A 123 6.13 -4.12 5.06
CA LYS A 123 7.39 -4.24 4.31
C LYS A 123 7.46 -5.57 3.59
N ILE A 124 8.04 -5.56 2.40
CA ILE A 124 8.36 -6.78 1.64
C ILE A 124 9.70 -6.62 0.94
N ALA A 125 10.48 -7.69 0.89
CA ALA A 125 11.55 -7.87 -0.08
C ALA A 125 11.02 -8.75 -1.20
N ASP A 126 11.08 -8.27 -2.44
CA ASP A 126 10.62 -8.99 -3.62
C ASP A 126 11.77 -9.07 -4.65
N ALA A 127 11.93 -10.22 -5.28
CA ALA A 127 13.05 -10.46 -6.20
C ALA A 127 13.02 -9.58 -7.45
N SER A 128 11.85 -9.04 -7.80
CA SER A 128 11.70 -8.13 -8.94
C SER A 128 12.23 -6.72 -8.66
N VAL A 129 12.44 -6.35 -7.38
CA VAL A 129 12.83 -4.99 -6.97
C VAL A 129 14.14 -5.02 -6.19
N PRO A 130 15.18 -4.21 -6.55
CA PRO A 130 16.50 -4.30 -5.93
C PRO A 130 16.58 -3.71 -4.51
N TYR A 131 15.46 -3.31 -3.91
CA TYR A 131 15.37 -2.77 -2.55
C TYR A 131 14.02 -3.16 -1.91
N PRO A 132 13.94 -3.18 -0.57
CA PRO A 132 12.67 -3.48 0.11
C PRO A 132 11.62 -2.41 -0.17
N LEU A 133 10.41 -2.84 -0.51
CA LEU A 133 9.25 -1.98 -0.64
C LEU A 133 8.59 -1.76 0.72
N TRP A 134 8.12 -0.54 0.95
CA TRP A 134 7.39 -0.14 2.14
C TRP A 134 6.00 0.38 1.77
N ASP A 135 5.04 0.15 2.64
CA ASP A 135 3.67 0.67 2.53
C ASP A 135 3.28 1.29 3.87
N MET A 136 3.13 2.62 3.86
CA MET A 136 2.63 3.39 4.97
C MET A 136 1.12 3.52 4.84
N THR A 137 0.38 2.73 5.59
CA THR A 137 -1.07 2.89 5.71
C THR A 137 -1.37 3.95 6.76
N SER A 138 -2.16 4.97 6.40
CA SER A 138 -2.62 6.01 7.31
C SER A 138 -4.00 6.50 6.90
N SER A 139 -5.05 6.09 7.64
CA SER A 139 -6.44 6.35 7.28
C SER A 139 -7.38 6.51 8.48
N ALA A 140 -6.88 7.06 9.57
CA ALA A 140 -7.65 7.20 10.82
C ALA A 140 -7.83 8.65 11.28
N LEU A 141 -7.94 9.61 10.35
CA LEU A 141 -8.03 11.01 10.71
C LEU A 141 -9.38 11.37 11.39
N ASN A 142 -10.49 10.95 10.78
CA ASN A 142 -11.86 11.25 11.23
C ASN A 142 -12.70 10.01 11.55
N GLN A 143 -12.27 8.86 11.07
CA GLN A 143 -12.88 7.57 11.36
C GLN A 143 -11.79 6.57 11.70
N TYR A 144 -11.90 5.86 12.81
CA TYR A 144 -10.86 4.99 13.31
C TYR A 144 -11.37 3.62 13.74
N ASN A 145 -10.50 2.62 13.73
CA ASN A 145 -10.80 1.24 14.08
C ASN A 145 -9.70 0.67 14.99
N ARG A 146 -10.09 0.35 16.23
CA ARG A 146 -9.21 -0.23 17.25
C ARG A 146 -8.99 -1.73 17.09
N GLY A 147 -9.69 -2.37 16.15
CA GLY A 147 -9.58 -3.80 15.92
C GLY A 147 -8.20 -4.20 15.37
N LYS A 148 -7.55 -5.13 16.05
CA LYS A 148 -6.30 -5.72 15.57
C LYS A 148 -6.61 -6.73 14.46
N ARG A 149 -6.48 -6.31 13.20
CA ARG A 149 -6.62 -7.19 12.04
C ARG A 149 -5.29 -7.87 11.74
N PRO A 150 -5.27 -9.14 11.32
CA PRO A 150 -4.05 -9.78 10.87
C PRO A 150 -3.48 -9.07 9.65
N ASN A 151 -2.17 -9.11 9.49
CA ASN A 151 -1.44 -8.68 8.30
C ASN A 151 -0.05 -9.32 8.38
N ALA A 152 0.23 -10.26 7.49
CA ALA A 152 1.49 -11.01 7.48
C ALA A 152 2.72 -10.15 7.12
N ARG A 153 2.51 -8.94 6.58
CA ARG A 153 3.60 -8.02 6.17
C ARG A 153 3.80 -6.86 7.13
N ARG A 154 3.02 -6.76 8.19
CA ARG A 154 3.15 -5.67 9.17
C ARG A 154 4.48 -5.75 9.91
N VAL A 155 5.17 -4.60 9.97
CA VAL A 155 6.40 -4.42 10.77
C VAL A 155 6.21 -3.41 11.90
N VAL A 156 5.23 -2.49 11.78
CA VAL A 156 4.90 -1.48 12.80
C VAL A 156 3.38 -1.32 12.91
N GLY A 157 2.86 -1.11 14.10
CA GLY A 157 1.44 -0.89 14.36
C GLY A 157 0.66 -2.20 14.64
N PRO A 158 -0.69 -2.22 14.53
CA PRO A 158 -1.52 -1.11 14.10
C PRO A 158 -1.78 -0.11 15.24
N PHE A 159 -1.99 1.17 14.89
CA PHE A 159 -2.48 2.21 15.77
C PHE A 159 -3.89 2.65 15.31
N GLY A 160 -4.90 2.37 16.11
CA GLY A 160 -6.31 2.48 15.77
C GLY A 160 -7.05 3.60 16.50
N GLU A 161 -6.38 4.67 16.88
CA GLU A 161 -6.98 5.91 17.36
C GLU A 161 -6.86 7.02 16.32
N PRO A 162 -7.52 8.19 16.47
CA PRO A 162 -7.38 9.28 15.52
C PRO A 162 -5.93 9.69 15.32
N ASN A 163 -5.48 9.67 14.07
CA ASN A 163 -4.07 9.89 13.74
C ASN A 163 -3.89 10.30 12.26
N PHE A 164 -2.68 10.76 11.94
CA PHE A 164 -2.25 11.02 10.58
C PHE A 164 -0.77 10.62 10.39
N GLY A 165 -0.44 10.24 9.17
CA GLY A 165 0.93 9.89 8.79
C GLY A 165 1.74 11.12 8.40
N VAL A 166 3.04 11.08 8.70
CA VAL A 166 4.02 12.10 8.31
C VAL A 166 5.20 11.43 7.65
N ILE A 167 5.62 11.97 6.51
CA ILE A 167 6.80 11.56 5.76
C ILE A 167 7.76 12.73 5.78
N GLU A 168 8.89 12.58 6.45
CA GLU A 168 9.95 13.57 6.51
C GLU A 168 11.15 13.07 5.70
N ILE A 169 11.74 13.94 4.87
CA ILE A 169 12.83 13.57 3.98
C ILE A 169 14.04 14.41 4.28
N ASP A 170 15.12 13.75 4.74
CA ASP A 170 16.41 14.40 4.88
C ASP A 170 17.18 14.30 3.55
N TRP A 171 17.44 15.46 2.96
CA TRP A 171 18.14 15.61 1.70
C TRP A 171 19.64 15.87 1.86
N ASN A 172 20.14 16.02 3.08
CA ASN A 172 21.54 16.35 3.35
C ASN A 172 22.45 15.13 3.29
N ALA A 173 21.90 13.95 3.43
CA ALA A 173 22.63 12.69 3.27
C ALA A 173 22.98 12.43 1.78
N PRO A 174 24.03 11.63 1.48
CA PRO A 174 24.40 11.26 0.11
C PRO A 174 23.28 10.56 -0.67
N LYS A 175 22.37 9.87 0.04
CA LYS A 175 21.09 9.37 -0.44
C LYS A 175 20.00 9.89 0.48
N PRO A 176 18.82 10.28 -0.05
CA PRO A 176 17.73 10.76 0.78
C PRO A 176 17.36 9.73 1.87
N ILE A 177 17.21 10.20 3.10
CA ILE A 177 16.71 9.37 4.21
C ILE A 177 15.26 9.74 4.43
N VAL A 178 14.38 8.73 4.43
CA VAL A 178 12.94 8.90 4.62
C VAL A 178 12.56 8.42 6.02
N HIS A 179 12.00 9.32 6.82
CA HIS A 179 11.45 9.03 8.13
C HIS A 179 9.93 8.93 8.03
N LEU A 180 9.39 7.80 8.44
CA LEU A 180 7.94 7.57 8.52
C LEU A 180 7.53 7.68 9.99
N SER A 181 6.52 8.49 10.27
CA SER A 181 5.92 8.56 11.59
C SER A 181 4.41 8.69 11.53
N THR A 182 3.71 8.16 12.53
CA THR A 182 2.29 8.41 12.73
C THR A 182 2.14 9.30 13.95
N ARG A 183 1.35 10.36 13.82
CA ARG A 183 1.10 11.32 14.90
C ARG A 183 -0.39 11.30 15.29
N ASN A 184 -0.66 11.43 16.58
CA ASN A 184 -2.02 11.60 17.09
C ASN A 184 -2.51 13.06 16.90
N LEU A 185 -3.75 13.34 17.27
CA LEU A 185 -4.34 14.70 17.13
C LEU A 185 -3.64 15.78 17.95
N LYS A 186 -2.80 15.42 18.91
CA LYS A 186 -1.97 16.36 19.68
C LYS A 186 -0.58 16.57 19.06
N GLY A 187 -0.30 15.94 17.91
CA GLY A 187 0.98 16.01 17.22
C GLY A 187 2.07 15.09 17.80
N ALA A 188 1.78 14.33 18.84
CA ALA A 188 2.73 13.38 19.41
C ALA A 188 2.91 12.16 18.51
N THR A 189 4.14 11.71 18.31
CA THR A 189 4.47 10.49 17.58
C THR A 189 3.95 9.27 18.36
N VAL A 190 3.26 8.36 17.65
CA VAL A 190 2.63 7.15 18.20
C VAL A 190 3.08 5.86 17.49
N LEU A 191 3.65 5.98 16.30
CA LEU A 191 4.37 4.94 15.55
C LEU A 191 5.59 5.54 14.88
#